data_50804dd9a6e97f0b4fd0de3a01bac91c
#
_entry.id   50804dd9a6e97f0b4fd0de3a01bac91c
#
_cell.length_a   1.000
_cell.length_b   1.000
_cell.length_c   1.000
_cell.angle_alpha   90.00
_cell.angle_beta   90.00
_cell.angle_gamma   90.00
#
_symmetry.space_group_name_H-M   'P 1'
#
loop_
_entity.id
_entity.type
_entity.pdbx_description
1 polymer ?
#
loop_
_entity_poly.entity_id
_entity_poly.type
_entity_poly.pdbx_seq_one_letter_code
_entity_poly.pdbx_strand_id
1 'polypeptide(L)'
;MESTYSTEFIIWARKSQKVAHYYNYDLMKQLNGDKQMTDVWQLPAIGRWEKSCGKHPTQKPLGVLARLIQASTQPGAWILDPFNGSATTGIAANLLGRKYLGLEMEDEFLSMSKARREEIENSTVRNDYLERLAKAKIILPPDNFFVADETDINYGVPWL
;
A
#
# COMPACT_ATOMS: atom_id res chain seq x y z
N MET A 1 -26.48 8.64 -21.83
CA MET A 1 -25.01 8.46 -21.56
C MET A 1 -24.85 8.74 -20.07
N GLU A 2 -24.60 7.73 -19.25
CA GLU A 2 -24.43 7.88 -17.81
C GLU A 2 -22.99 8.34 -17.53
N SER A 3 -22.83 9.25 -16.55
CA SER A 3 -21.49 9.66 -16.11
C SER A 3 -20.84 8.54 -15.29
N THR A 4 -19.57 8.28 -15.58
CA THR A 4 -18.80 7.30 -14.82
C THR A 4 -18.37 7.90 -13.48
N TYR A 5 -18.64 7.20 -12.39
CA TYR A 5 -18.12 7.59 -11.08
C TYR A 5 -16.60 7.44 -11.07
N SER A 6 -15.88 8.51 -10.78
CA SER A 6 -14.42 8.54 -10.74
C SER A 6 -13.84 8.83 -9.35
N THR A 7 -14.71 8.93 -8.34
CA THR A 7 -14.33 9.30 -6.98
C THR A 7 -14.73 8.19 -6.01
N GLU A 8 -13.81 7.82 -5.11
CA GLU A 8 -14.05 6.94 -3.98
C GLU A 8 -13.79 7.70 -2.67
N PHE A 9 -14.55 7.36 -1.63
CA PHE A 9 -14.37 7.95 -0.30
C PHE A 9 -13.57 7.02 0.59
N ILE A 10 -12.68 7.62 1.40
CA ILE A 10 -11.94 6.93 2.44
C ILE A 10 -12.41 7.49 3.77
N ILE A 11 -12.85 6.61 4.68
CA ILE A 11 -13.25 6.98 6.02
C ILE A 11 -12.07 6.80 6.95
N TRP A 12 -11.65 7.88 7.60
CA TRP A 12 -10.63 7.84 8.64
C TRP A 12 -11.30 7.85 10.02
N ALA A 13 -11.18 6.76 10.74
CA ALA A 13 -11.73 6.61 12.08
C ALA A 13 -10.63 6.35 13.11
N ARG A 14 -10.86 6.75 14.36
CA ARG A 14 -10.00 6.48 15.50
C ARG A 14 -10.80 5.97 16.70
N LYS A 15 -10.16 5.17 17.53
CA LYS A 15 -10.81 4.54 18.69
C LYS A 15 -11.37 5.56 19.70
N SER A 16 -10.71 6.70 19.90
CA SER A 16 -11.08 7.72 20.87
C SER A 16 -10.58 9.09 20.44
N GLN A 17 -11.34 10.13 20.74
CA GLN A 17 -10.93 11.52 20.51
C GLN A 17 -9.76 11.94 21.41
N LYS A 18 -9.57 11.27 22.55
CA LYS A 18 -8.52 11.57 23.53
C LYS A 18 -7.17 10.96 23.17
N VAL A 19 -7.13 10.01 22.25
CA VAL A 19 -5.88 9.33 21.83
C VAL A 19 -5.43 9.95 20.52
N ALA A 20 -4.22 10.52 20.50
CA ALA A 20 -3.59 10.98 19.29
C ALA A 20 -3.38 9.80 18.33
N HIS A 21 -3.63 10.01 17.06
CA HIS A 21 -3.26 9.07 16.00
C HIS A 21 -1.96 9.53 15.33
N TYR A 22 -1.23 8.57 14.80
CA TYR A 22 -0.04 8.89 14.01
C TYR A 22 -0.46 9.48 12.65
N TYR A 23 0.17 10.56 12.26
CA TYR A 23 0.10 11.11 10.91
C TYR A 23 1.48 11.62 10.50
N ASN A 24 2.01 11.13 9.40
CA ASN A 24 3.33 11.49 8.89
C ASN A 24 3.24 12.80 8.08
N TYR A 25 3.13 13.91 8.79
CA TYR A 25 2.93 15.24 8.22
C TYR A 25 4.07 15.64 7.26
N ASP A 26 5.31 15.43 7.69
CA ASP A 26 6.49 15.87 6.92
C ASP A 26 6.61 15.12 5.59
N LEU A 27 6.45 13.79 5.61
CA LEU A 27 6.44 12.98 4.39
C LEU A 27 5.29 13.37 3.47
N MET A 28 4.08 13.52 4.01
CA MET A 28 2.92 13.91 3.20
C MET A 28 3.11 15.29 2.57
N LYS A 29 3.74 16.23 3.29
CA LYS A 29 4.09 17.54 2.77
C LYS A 29 5.12 17.45 1.62
N GLN A 30 6.20 16.66 1.80
CA GLN A 30 7.19 16.44 0.75
C GLN A 30 6.56 15.85 -0.53
N LEU A 31 5.71 14.83 -0.38
CA LEU A 31 5.02 14.20 -1.51
C LEU A 31 4.03 15.15 -2.22
N ASN A 32 3.62 16.21 -1.56
CA ASN A 32 2.74 17.24 -2.11
C ASN A 32 3.49 18.53 -2.53
N GLY A 33 4.77 18.44 -2.82
CA GLY A 33 5.57 19.58 -3.28
C GLY A 33 5.75 20.67 -2.21
N ASP A 34 6.06 20.24 -0.99
CA ASP A 34 6.27 21.04 0.21
C ASP A 34 5.05 21.86 0.67
N LYS A 35 3.87 21.47 0.20
CA LYS A 35 2.59 22.03 0.64
C LYS A 35 1.83 21.02 1.48
N GLN A 36 0.98 21.51 2.39
CA GLN A 36 0.11 20.63 3.17
C GLN A 36 -0.68 19.69 2.26
N MET A 37 -0.71 18.39 2.59
CA MET A 37 -1.53 17.41 1.87
C MET A 37 -3.01 17.73 2.06
N THR A 38 -3.75 17.66 0.97
CA THR A 38 -5.21 17.86 0.96
C THR A 38 -5.95 16.55 1.19
N ASP A 39 -7.23 16.63 1.44
CA ASP A 39 -8.15 15.50 1.59
C ASP A 39 -8.62 14.91 0.24
N VAL A 40 -8.37 15.62 -0.86
CA VAL A 40 -8.64 15.14 -2.21
C VAL A 40 -7.33 14.72 -2.88
N TRP A 41 -7.23 13.43 -3.25
CA TRP A 41 -6.06 12.87 -3.91
C TRP A 41 -6.37 12.47 -5.35
N GLN A 42 -5.65 13.04 -6.29
CA GLN A 42 -5.67 12.58 -7.67
C GLN A 42 -4.60 11.51 -7.84
N LEU A 43 -5.03 10.27 -8.00
CA LEU A 43 -4.14 9.11 -8.13
C LEU A 43 -4.42 8.37 -9.43
N PRO A 44 -3.39 7.77 -10.06
CA PRO A 44 -3.58 6.94 -11.22
C PRO A 44 -4.56 5.78 -10.94
N ALA A 45 -5.37 5.46 -11.94
CA ALA A 45 -6.14 4.22 -11.90
C ALA A 45 -5.19 3.01 -11.90
N ILE A 46 -5.75 1.86 -11.50
CA ILE A 46 -5.00 0.61 -11.46
C ILE A 46 -4.34 0.29 -12.80
N GLY A 47 -3.02 0.08 -12.77
CA GLY A 47 -2.22 -0.26 -13.94
C GLY A 47 -2.33 -1.74 -14.33
N ARG A 48 -1.96 -2.07 -15.58
CA ARG A 48 -1.89 -3.48 -16.02
C ARG A 48 -0.87 -4.27 -15.24
N TRP A 49 0.23 -3.65 -14.85
CA TRP A 49 1.30 -4.23 -14.05
C TRP A 49 0.86 -4.66 -12.65
N GLU A 50 -0.19 -4.07 -12.12
CA GLU A 50 -0.80 -4.47 -10.85
C GLU A 50 -1.70 -5.71 -10.96
N LYS A 51 -1.90 -6.24 -12.16
CA LYS A 51 -2.81 -7.35 -12.49
C LYS A 51 -2.08 -8.56 -13.08
N SER A 52 -0.76 -8.65 -12.89
CA SER A 52 0.09 -9.73 -13.39
C SER A 52 -0.36 -11.12 -12.95
N CYS A 53 -0.78 -11.24 -11.68
CA CYS A 53 -1.23 -12.51 -11.08
C CYS A 53 -2.74 -12.74 -11.18
N GLY A 54 -3.48 -11.95 -11.99
CA GLY A 54 -4.91 -12.12 -12.17
C GLY A 54 -5.71 -10.83 -12.01
N LYS A 55 -7.04 -10.97 -12.06
CA LYS A 55 -7.97 -9.83 -11.95
C LYS A 55 -8.90 -10.04 -10.78
N HIS A 56 -8.90 -9.15 -9.83
CA HIS A 56 -9.92 -9.06 -8.80
C HIS A 56 -10.92 -7.95 -9.18
N PRO A 57 -12.23 -8.18 -9.11
CA PRO A 57 -13.25 -7.22 -9.59
C PRO A 57 -13.15 -5.83 -8.96
N THR A 58 -12.82 -5.78 -7.68
CA THR A 58 -12.76 -4.54 -6.88
C THR A 58 -11.35 -4.22 -6.39
N GLN A 59 -10.31 -4.73 -7.07
CA GLN A 59 -8.92 -4.43 -6.71
C GLN A 59 -8.71 -2.91 -6.65
N LYS A 60 -8.07 -2.44 -5.58
CA LYS A 60 -7.74 -1.02 -5.42
C LYS A 60 -6.36 -0.71 -6.03
N PRO A 61 -6.14 0.51 -6.55
CA PRO A 61 -4.81 0.93 -7.00
C PRO A 61 -3.80 0.88 -5.86
N LEU A 62 -2.61 0.35 -6.13
CA LEU A 62 -1.54 0.23 -5.15
C LEU A 62 -1.16 1.58 -4.54
N GLY A 63 -1.18 2.63 -5.36
CA GLY A 63 -0.86 3.99 -4.92
C GLY A 63 -1.75 4.53 -3.81
N VAL A 64 -3.04 4.15 -3.79
CA VAL A 64 -3.96 4.55 -2.71
C VAL A 64 -3.50 3.96 -1.38
N LEU A 65 -3.25 2.64 -1.36
CA LEU A 65 -2.84 1.93 -0.15
C LEU A 65 -1.44 2.36 0.30
N ALA A 66 -0.51 2.54 -0.63
CA ALA A 66 0.82 3.03 -0.31
C ALA A 66 0.80 4.41 0.37
N ARG A 67 -0.02 5.34 -0.12
CA ARG A 67 -0.17 6.66 0.50
C ARG A 67 -0.82 6.59 1.87
N LEU A 68 -1.89 5.81 2.02
CA LEU A 68 -2.57 5.61 3.31
C LEU A 68 -1.62 5.05 4.37
N ILE A 69 -0.88 3.99 4.01
CA ILE A 69 0.06 3.33 4.90
C ILE A 69 1.16 4.29 5.36
N GLN A 70 1.75 5.05 4.44
CA GLN A 70 2.78 6.04 4.78
C GLN A 70 2.25 7.17 5.66
N ALA A 71 1.02 7.62 5.39
CA ALA A 71 0.40 8.70 6.15
C ALA A 71 0.07 8.28 7.59
N SER A 72 -0.34 7.02 7.80
CA SER A 72 -0.98 6.59 9.05
C SER A 72 -0.16 5.62 9.90
N THR A 73 1.00 5.13 9.41
CA THR A 73 1.81 4.13 10.11
C THR A 73 3.30 4.41 10.03
N GLN A 74 4.03 4.02 11.07
CA GLN A 74 5.50 4.00 11.06
C GLN A 74 6.03 2.74 10.36
N PRO A 75 7.28 2.73 9.84
CA PRO A 75 7.96 1.50 9.43
C PRO A 75 7.92 0.45 10.54
N GLY A 76 7.78 -0.83 10.16
CA GLY A 76 7.65 -1.94 11.10
C GLY A 76 6.28 -2.10 11.78
N ALA A 77 5.35 -1.17 11.60
CA ALA A 77 3.99 -1.28 12.17
C ALA A 77 3.22 -2.46 11.57
N TRP A 78 2.29 -3.03 12.35
CA TRP A 78 1.36 -4.03 11.88
C TRP A 78 0.16 -3.39 11.18
N ILE A 79 -0.22 -3.97 10.05
CA ILE A 79 -1.40 -3.62 9.28
C ILE A 79 -2.30 -4.85 9.21
N LEU A 80 -3.57 -4.67 9.54
CA LEU A 80 -4.61 -5.69 9.40
C LEU A 80 -5.57 -5.30 8.27
N ASP A 81 -5.80 -6.22 7.35
CA ASP A 81 -6.84 -6.10 6.33
C ASP A 81 -7.79 -7.31 6.43
N PRO A 82 -8.97 -7.16 7.06
CA PRO A 82 -9.90 -8.26 7.23
C PRO A 82 -10.69 -8.60 5.95
N PHE A 83 -10.47 -7.86 4.85
CA PHE A 83 -11.11 -8.06 3.54
C PHE A 83 -10.05 -8.02 2.44
N ASN A 84 -9.08 -8.92 2.56
CA ASN A 84 -7.82 -8.91 1.84
C ASN A 84 -7.95 -8.86 0.30
N GLY A 85 -8.91 -9.57 -0.27
CA GLY A 85 -9.10 -9.68 -1.71
C GLY A 85 -7.80 -10.07 -2.43
N SER A 86 -7.33 -9.23 -3.34
CA SER A 86 -6.08 -9.42 -4.06
C SER A 86 -4.81 -8.99 -3.30
N ALA A 87 -4.91 -8.74 -1.99
CA ALA A 87 -3.82 -8.30 -1.10
C ALA A 87 -3.11 -7.00 -1.50
N THR A 88 -3.78 -6.05 -2.12
CA THR A 88 -3.14 -4.78 -2.49
C THR A 88 -2.60 -4.04 -1.26
N THR A 89 -3.30 -4.09 -0.12
CA THR A 89 -2.83 -3.58 1.17
C THR A 89 -1.54 -4.28 1.62
N GLY A 90 -1.48 -5.61 1.48
CA GLY A 90 -0.32 -6.42 1.85
C GLY A 90 0.90 -6.13 0.98
N ILE A 91 0.69 -5.97 -0.33
CA ILE A 91 1.76 -5.58 -1.25
C ILE A 91 2.32 -4.20 -0.89
N ALA A 92 1.44 -3.21 -0.67
CA ALA A 92 1.85 -1.87 -0.25
C ALA A 92 2.60 -1.89 1.10
N ALA A 93 2.10 -2.65 2.07
CA ALA A 93 2.73 -2.81 3.37
C ALA A 93 4.15 -3.39 3.26
N ASN A 94 4.31 -4.45 2.47
CA ASN A 94 5.60 -5.10 2.26
C ASN A 94 6.61 -4.18 1.55
N LEU A 95 6.18 -3.52 0.46
CA LEU A 95 7.04 -2.57 -0.27
C LEU A 95 7.53 -1.43 0.63
N LEU A 96 6.76 -1.06 1.64
CA LEU A 96 7.03 0.06 2.54
C LEU A 96 7.58 -0.37 3.91
N GLY A 97 7.99 -1.64 4.08
CA GLY A 97 8.58 -2.13 5.32
C GLY A 97 7.61 -2.22 6.50
N ARG A 98 6.34 -2.51 6.26
CA ARG A 98 5.33 -2.77 7.31
C ARG A 98 5.05 -4.26 7.39
N LYS A 99 4.65 -4.72 8.58
CA LYS A 99 4.14 -6.07 8.81
C LYS A 99 2.67 -6.13 8.40
N TYR A 100 2.23 -7.29 7.92
CA TYR A 100 0.89 -7.41 7.37
C TYR A 100 0.20 -8.70 7.81
N LEU A 101 -1.10 -8.60 8.06
CA LEU A 101 -2.01 -9.72 8.24
C LEU A 101 -3.27 -9.44 7.42
N GLY A 102 -3.56 -10.31 6.44
CA GLY A 102 -4.77 -10.27 5.63
C GLY A 102 -5.65 -11.47 5.88
N LEU A 103 -6.96 -11.28 5.90
CA LEU A 103 -7.95 -12.35 5.98
C LEU A 103 -8.73 -12.39 4.67
N GLU A 104 -8.87 -13.60 4.10
CA GLU A 104 -9.60 -13.83 2.86
C GLU A 104 -10.33 -15.16 2.96
N MET A 105 -11.57 -15.19 2.55
CA MET A 105 -12.42 -16.38 2.61
C MET A 105 -12.44 -17.17 1.29
N GLU A 106 -12.19 -16.49 0.18
CA GLU A 106 -12.22 -17.08 -1.15
C GLU A 106 -10.86 -17.64 -1.54
N ASP A 107 -10.76 -18.94 -1.75
CA ASP A 107 -9.50 -19.65 -2.09
C ASP A 107 -8.83 -19.08 -3.35
N GLU A 108 -9.62 -18.66 -4.34
CA GLU A 108 -9.10 -18.03 -5.57
C GLU A 108 -8.33 -16.75 -5.23
N PHE A 109 -8.91 -15.86 -4.41
CA PHE A 109 -8.27 -14.61 -4.04
C PHE A 109 -7.11 -14.80 -3.06
N LEU A 110 -7.22 -15.80 -2.18
CA LEU A 110 -6.10 -16.20 -1.33
C LEU A 110 -4.91 -16.69 -2.16
N SER A 111 -5.15 -17.50 -3.19
CA SER A 111 -4.12 -17.97 -4.12
C SER A 111 -3.50 -16.82 -4.90
N MET A 112 -4.31 -15.89 -5.39
CA MET A 112 -3.86 -14.66 -6.05
C MET A 112 -2.98 -13.80 -5.11
N SER A 113 -3.38 -13.65 -3.86
CA SER A 113 -2.64 -12.91 -2.83
C SER A 113 -1.24 -13.49 -2.62
N LYS A 114 -1.14 -14.82 -2.51
CA LYS A 114 0.14 -15.52 -2.38
C LYS A 114 1.03 -15.31 -3.60
N ALA A 115 0.49 -15.48 -4.81
CA ALA A 115 1.23 -15.26 -6.05
C ALA A 115 1.77 -13.83 -6.17
N ARG A 116 0.97 -12.82 -5.82
CA ARG A 116 1.41 -11.41 -5.81
C ARG A 116 2.49 -11.16 -4.76
N ARG A 117 2.40 -11.82 -3.61
CA ARG A 117 3.42 -11.72 -2.57
C ARG A 117 4.74 -12.32 -3.04
N GLU A 118 4.71 -13.50 -3.65
CA GLU A 118 5.88 -14.16 -4.25
C GLU A 118 6.49 -13.32 -5.36
N GLU A 119 5.67 -12.70 -6.21
CA GLU A 119 6.12 -11.85 -7.31
C GLU A 119 7.06 -10.73 -6.82
N ILE A 120 6.72 -10.06 -5.71
CA ILE A 120 7.53 -8.98 -5.14
C ILE A 120 8.74 -9.44 -4.30
N GLU A 121 8.95 -10.74 -4.13
CA GLU A 121 10.21 -11.29 -3.61
C GLU A 121 11.34 -11.17 -4.64
N ASN A 122 10.99 -11.16 -5.92
CA ASN A 122 11.94 -10.85 -6.97
C ASN A 122 12.35 -9.37 -6.89
N SER A 123 13.63 -9.11 -6.64
CA SER A 123 14.17 -7.75 -6.46
C SER A 123 13.94 -6.84 -7.69
N THR A 124 14.01 -7.37 -8.90
CA THR A 124 13.77 -6.60 -10.13
C THR A 124 12.31 -6.14 -10.20
N VAL A 125 11.38 -7.05 -9.92
CA VAL A 125 9.95 -6.72 -9.89
C VAL A 125 9.66 -5.72 -8.78
N ARG A 126 10.17 -5.97 -7.57
CA ARG A 126 10.04 -5.08 -6.43
C ARG A 126 10.51 -3.65 -6.75
N ASN A 127 11.67 -3.53 -7.38
CA ASN A 127 12.24 -2.23 -7.75
C ASN A 127 11.39 -1.52 -8.82
N ASP A 128 10.87 -2.25 -9.81
CA ASP A 128 9.94 -1.68 -10.82
C ASP A 128 8.67 -1.11 -10.15
N TYR A 129 8.11 -1.84 -9.17
CA TYR A 129 6.96 -1.35 -8.38
C TYR A 129 7.29 -0.04 -7.64
N LEU A 130 8.44 -0.01 -6.94
CA LEU A 130 8.89 1.19 -6.21
C LEU A 130 9.15 2.37 -7.13
N GLU A 131 9.80 2.15 -8.28
CA GLU A 131 10.03 3.22 -9.28
C GLU A 131 8.71 3.80 -9.82
N ARG A 132 7.72 2.96 -10.12
CA ARG A 132 6.41 3.40 -10.59
C ARG A 132 5.70 4.26 -9.54
N LEU A 133 5.72 3.84 -8.29
CA LEU A 133 5.17 4.61 -7.18
C LEU A 133 5.89 5.95 -6.99
N ALA A 134 7.23 5.97 -7.11
CA ALA A 134 8.02 7.19 -7.02
C ALA A 134 7.74 8.15 -8.18
N LYS A 135 7.70 7.66 -9.43
CA LYS A 135 7.32 8.45 -10.61
C LYS A 135 5.93 9.08 -10.47
N ALA A 136 5.01 8.37 -9.84
CA ALA A 136 3.66 8.87 -9.53
C ALA A 136 3.61 9.79 -8.29
N LYS A 137 4.74 10.11 -7.67
CA LYS A 137 4.84 10.92 -6.43
C LYS A 137 4.01 10.35 -5.28
N ILE A 138 3.93 9.04 -5.19
CA ILE A 138 3.24 8.32 -4.12
C ILE A 138 4.21 8.00 -2.99
N ILE A 139 5.46 7.72 -3.33
CA ILE A 139 6.56 7.52 -2.40
C ILE A 139 7.74 8.42 -2.81
N LEU A 140 8.69 8.59 -1.92
CA LEU A 140 9.97 9.21 -2.29
C LEU A 140 10.78 8.24 -3.19
N PRO A 141 11.74 8.75 -3.98
CA PRO A 141 12.66 7.89 -4.72
C PRO A 141 13.38 6.89 -3.80
N PRO A 142 13.70 5.68 -4.27
CA PRO A 142 14.36 4.64 -3.48
C PRO A 142 15.65 5.06 -2.78
N ASP A 143 16.43 5.98 -3.36
CA ASP A 143 17.68 6.51 -2.78
C ASP A 143 17.46 7.27 -1.46
N ASN A 144 16.22 7.65 -1.16
CA ASN A 144 15.84 8.29 0.09
C ASN A 144 15.18 7.32 1.09
N PHE A 145 15.03 6.05 0.73
CA PHE A 145 14.68 5.02 1.70
C PHE A 145 15.94 4.67 2.47
N PHE A 146 15.96 4.98 3.77
CA PHE A 146 16.84 4.26 4.69
C PHE A 146 16.51 2.79 4.50
N VAL A 147 17.41 2.05 3.92
CA VAL A 147 17.38 0.58 3.94
C VAL A 147 17.52 0.24 5.43
N ALA A 148 16.41 -0.08 6.08
CA ALA A 148 16.50 -0.81 7.34
C ALA A 148 17.29 -2.07 6.99
N ASP A 149 18.39 -2.26 7.70
CA ASP A 149 19.36 -3.32 7.46
C ASP A 149 18.62 -4.63 7.16
N GLU A 150 18.97 -5.33 6.09
CA GLU A 150 18.29 -6.57 5.66
C GLU A 150 18.23 -7.65 6.75
N THR A 151 19.00 -7.45 7.84
CA THR A 151 19.05 -8.33 9.01
C THR A 151 17.84 -8.22 9.94
N ASP A 152 17.06 -7.13 9.88
CA ASP A 152 15.90 -6.92 10.77
C ASP A 152 14.53 -7.27 10.13
N ILE A 153 14.52 -7.63 8.85
CA ILE A 153 13.29 -8.06 8.18
C ILE A 153 13.12 -9.57 8.40
N ASN A 154 12.70 -9.93 9.60
CA ASN A 154 12.29 -11.30 9.88
C ASN A 154 10.92 -11.56 9.19
N TYR A 155 10.97 -12.15 7.99
CA TYR A 155 9.81 -12.57 7.20
C TYR A 155 9.07 -13.79 7.79
N GLY A 156 9.34 -14.11 9.05
CA GLY A 156 8.85 -15.31 9.72
C GLY A 156 7.47 -15.18 10.34
N VAL A 157 6.43 -14.92 9.54
CA VAL A 157 5.07 -15.29 9.94
C VAL A 157 4.44 -16.04 8.77
N PRO A 158 4.15 -17.33 8.92
CA PRO A 158 3.41 -18.04 7.90
C PRO A 158 2.03 -17.39 7.75
N TRP A 159 1.59 -17.25 6.53
CA TRP A 159 0.21 -16.95 6.20
C TRP A 159 -0.64 -18.10 6.75
N LEU A 160 -1.48 -17.86 7.76
CA LEU A 160 -2.52 -18.77 8.19
C LEU A 160 -3.70 -18.64 7.25
#